data_8d21883fbb07efdc47e7f4978f43f806
#
_entry.id   8d21883fbb07efdc47e7f4978f43f806
#
_cell.length_a   1.000
_cell.length_b   1.000
_cell.length_c   1.000
_cell.angle_alpha   90.00
_cell.angle_beta   90.00
_cell.angle_gamma   90.00
#
_symmetry.space_group_name_H-M   'P 1'
#
loop_
_entity.id
_entity.type
_entity.pdbx_description
1 polymer ?
#
loop_
_entity_poly.entity_id
_entity_poly.type
_entity_poly.pdbx_seq_one_letter_code
_entity_poly.pdbx_strand_id
1 'polypeptide(L)'
;MFGVWINRRNSMKSISHSQFTSYNECNLKWKLRYIDKLSLSGGNIHTLFGSAMHTVLQEYLVTMYNKSIVEADKLDLETMLKEEMIKEFNTIKKRFNAYPCEQKDLMEFYQDGVEIIKHFRKHRNKYFMKKNYELVGIEVPIFMNIQEGVQLKSFLDVVMRNKISGKITIIDLKTSTRSWTDYQKKNFYKKSQLLMYKQFYSEKFDVPLDKIDVYFLILKRKIAKKSDFPISRLQRFEPAHGRPSVNKTMKAFHEFRELIFDSKGEYRTDRDYAAKPGSACKFCEFYDTEHCKWGKIL
;
A
#
# COMPACT_ATOMS: atom_id res chain seq x y z
N MET A 1 43.66 -2.85 -31.36
CA MET A 1 43.01 -2.19 -30.17
C MET A 1 41.51 -2.52 -30.23
N PHE A 2 41.08 -3.49 -29.47
CA PHE A 2 39.68 -3.85 -29.37
C PHE A 2 39.08 -3.08 -28.18
N GLY A 3 38.25 -2.07 -28.49
CA GLY A 3 37.51 -1.33 -27.50
C GLY A 3 36.44 -2.21 -26.84
N VAL A 4 36.61 -2.52 -25.57
CA VAL A 4 35.61 -3.17 -24.73
C VAL A 4 34.47 -2.19 -24.50
N TRP A 5 33.38 -2.33 -25.22
CA TRP A 5 32.13 -1.63 -24.93
C TRP A 5 31.54 -2.24 -23.64
N ILE A 6 31.81 -1.62 -22.51
CA ILE A 6 31.12 -1.92 -21.25
C ILE A 6 29.69 -1.41 -21.43
N ASN A 7 28.81 -2.33 -21.76
CA ASN A 7 27.36 -2.09 -21.85
C ASN A 7 26.84 -1.90 -20.40
N ARG A 8 27.04 -0.72 -19.82
CA ARG A 8 26.33 -0.31 -18.61
C ARG A 8 24.85 -0.22 -18.98
N ARG A 9 24.12 -1.33 -18.81
CA ARG A 9 22.67 -1.26 -18.70
C ARG A 9 22.36 -0.37 -17.51
N ASN A 10 22.11 0.90 -17.73
CA ASN A 10 21.53 1.80 -16.73
C ASN A 10 20.21 1.20 -16.32
N SER A 11 20.16 0.50 -15.20
CA SER A 11 18.92 -0.05 -14.66
C SER A 11 18.06 1.14 -14.23
N MET A 12 16.91 1.34 -14.88
CA MET A 12 15.97 2.40 -14.55
C MET A 12 15.71 2.44 -13.04
N LYS A 13 15.87 3.60 -12.43
CA LYS A 13 15.49 3.82 -11.04
C LYS A 13 13.97 3.75 -10.92
N SER A 14 13.48 3.32 -9.79
CA SER A 14 12.04 3.33 -9.53
C SER A 14 11.66 4.37 -8.49
N ILE A 15 10.49 4.95 -8.67
CA ILE A 15 9.86 5.83 -7.69
C ILE A 15 8.45 5.30 -7.40
N SER A 16 7.97 5.48 -6.16
CA SER A 16 6.66 5.00 -5.72
C SER A 16 6.07 5.90 -4.65
N HIS A 17 4.78 5.73 -4.37
CA HIS A 17 4.14 6.40 -3.23
C HIS A 17 4.83 6.07 -1.89
N SER A 18 5.29 4.83 -1.69
CA SER A 18 6.01 4.43 -0.46
C SER A 18 7.32 5.20 -0.29
N GLN A 19 8.03 5.49 -1.38
CA GLN A 19 9.22 6.34 -1.33
C GLN A 19 8.85 7.79 -0.98
N PHE A 20 7.82 8.34 -1.60
CA PHE A 20 7.32 9.68 -1.33
C PHE A 20 6.95 9.87 0.15
N THR A 21 6.22 8.94 0.72
CA THR A 21 5.85 9.00 2.15
C THR A 21 7.05 8.81 3.07
N SER A 22 7.94 7.85 2.77
CA SER A 22 9.15 7.58 3.57
C SER A 22 10.09 8.78 3.60
N TYR A 23 10.30 9.45 2.48
CA TYR A 23 11.12 10.67 2.39
C TYR A 23 10.55 11.79 3.27
N ASN A 24 9.24 12.02 3.20
CA ASN A 24 8.60 13.07 3.98
C ASN A 24 8.52 12.75 5.48
N GLU A 25 8.48 11.46 5.82
CA GLU A 25 8.56 11.01 7.21
C GLU A 25 9.98 11.25 7.78
N CYS A 26 11.02 10.80 7.08
CA CYS A 26 12.42 11.00 7.46
C CYS A 26 13.35 10.82 6.25
N ASN A 27 14.08 11.87 5.87
CA ASN A 27 14.97 11.84 4.70
C ASN A 27 16.09 10.83 4.87
N LEU A 28 16.69 10.72 6.07
CA LEU A 28 17.72 9.74 6.38
C LEU A 28 17.21 8.30 6.21
N LYS A 29 16.02 7.98 6.77
CA LYS A 29 15.38 6.67 6.60
C LYS A 29 15.19 6.32 5.12
N TRP A 30 14.76 7.29 4.33
CA TRP A 30 14.60 7.11 2.89
C TRP A 30 15.94 6.84 2.21
N LYS A 31 16.99 7.63 2.50
CA LYS A 31 18.34 7.44 1.96
C LYS A 31 18.86 6.03 2.27
N LEU A 32 18.84 5.64 3.54
CA LEU A 32 19.31 4.32 3.98
C LEU A 32 18.63 3.18 3.22
N ARG A 33 17.30 3.27 3.02
CA ARG A 33 16.53 2.23 2.31
C ARG A 33 16.74 2.23 0.80
N TYR A 34 16.74 3.40 0.17
CA TYR A 34 16.61 3.48 -1.29
C TYR A 34 17.92 3.82 -2.01
N ILE A 35 18.83 4.56 -1.39
CA ILE A 35 20.17 4.80 -1.92
C ILE A 35 21.12 3.72 -1.42
N ASP A 36 21.25 3.57 -0.10
CA ASP A 36 22.22 2.67 0.53
C ASP A 36 21.74 1.19 0.53
N LYS A 37 20.46 0.94 0.14
CA LYS A 37 19.87 -0.40 0.04
C LYS A 37 19.87 -1.20 1.34
N LEU A 38 19.90 -0.52 2.48
CA LEU A 38 19.84 -1.17 3.78
C LEU A 38 18.41 -1.61 4.12
N SER A 39 18.29 -2.76 4.75
CA SER A 39 17.05 -3.28 5.31
C SER A 39 17.40 -4.12 6.52
N LEU A 40 17.04 -3.66 7.71
CA LEU A 40 17.37 -4.31 8.98
C LEU A 40 16.22 -5.19 9.48
N SER A 41 15.01 -4.97 8.96
CA SER A 41 13.84 -5.77 9.32
C SER A 41 12.97 -6.07 8.10
N GLY A 42 12.39 -7.27 8.07
CA GLY A 42 11.47 -7.71 7.02
C GLY A 42 10.02 -7.26 7.22
N GLY A 43 9.78 -6.45 8.24
CA GLY A 43 8.44 -6.08 8.64
C GLY A 43 8.05 -6.65 10.02
N ASN A 44 6.80 -6.49 10.38
CA ASN A 44 6.21 -6.92 11.64
C ASN A 44 4.87 -7.62 11.40
N ILE A 45 4.21 -8.05 12.48
CA ILE A 45 2.91 -8.74 12.41
C ILE A 45 1.86 -7.94 11.62
N HIS A 46 1.89 -6.59 11.65
CA HIS A 46 0.91 -5.77 10.93
C HIS A 46 1.12 -5.83 9.42
N THR A 47 2.38 -5.80 8.96
CA THR A 47 2.70 -5.91 7.52
C THR A 47 2.42 -7.32 7.01
N LEU A 48 2.83 -8.35 7.74
CA LEU A 48 2.54 -9.75 7.46
C LEU A 48 1.04 -10.00 7.31
N PHE A 49 0.27 -9.59 8.30
CA PHE A 49 -1.18 -9.73 8.29
C PHE A 49 -1.85 -8.94 7.16
N GLY A 50 -1.33 -7.73 6.87
CA GLY A 50 -1.82 -6.91 5.77
C GLY A 50 -1.68 -7.63 4.44
N SER A 51 -0.49 -8.14 4.10
CA SER A 51 -0.23 -8.91 2.88
C SER A 51 -1.14 -10.13 2.77
N ALA A 52 -1.25 -10.94 3.82
CA ALA A 52 -2.10 -12.12 3.82
C ALA A 52 -3.59 -11.79 3.60
N MET A 53 -4.10 -10.75 4.27
CA MET A 53 -5.49 -10.31 4.10
C MET A 53 -5.77 -9.79 2.69
N HIS A 54 -4.82 -9.07 2.07
CA HIS A 54 -4.95 -8.64 0.67
C HIS A 54 -5.07 -9.84 -0.25
N THR A 55 -4.13 -10.80 -0.17
CA THR A 55 -4.14 -12.01 -1.00
C THR A 55 -5.47 -12.75 -0.90
N VAL A 56 -5.96 -12.99 0.31
CA VAL A 56 -7.20 -13.77 0.54
C VAL A 56 -8.44 -13.05 0.00
N LEU A 57 -8.58 -11.74 0.25
CA LEU A 57 -9.75 -10.99 -0.23
C LEU A 57 -9.71 -10.75 -1.73
N GLN A 58 -8.53 -10.57 -2.29
CA GLN A 58 -8.34 -10.44 -3.73
C GLN A 58 -8.71 -11.73 -4.46
N GLU A 59 -8.29 -12.91 -3.97
CA GLU A 59 -8.67 -14.21 -4.54
C GLU A 59 -10.19 -14.44 -4.47
N TYR A 60 -10.81 -14.07 -3.35
CA TYR A 60 -12.26 -14.11 -3.25
C TYR A 60 -12.94 -13.25 -4.32
N LEU A 61 -12.46 -12.01 -4.53
CA LEU A 61 -13.00 -11.11 -5.55
C LEU A 61 -12.79 -11.64 -6.97
N VAL A 62 -11.60 -12.16 -7.27
CA VAL A 62 -11.30 -12.78 -8.57
C VAL A 62 -12.28 -13.91 -8.85
N THR A 63 -12.44 -14.84 -7.90
CA THR A 63 -13.36 -15.97 -8.04
C THR A 63 -14.81 -15.50 -8.17
N MET A 64 -15.22 -14.53 -7.36
CA MET A 64 -16.57 -14.00 -7.40
C MET A 64 -16.93 -13.37 -8.75
N TYR A 65 -16.03 -12.58 -9.32
CA TYR A 65 -16.29 -11.89 -10.59
C TYR A 65 -16.12 -12.78 -11.80
N ASN A 66 -15.07 -13.61 -11.84
CA ASN A 66 -14.77 -14.46 -12.99
C ASN A 66 -15.63 -15.74 -13.06
N LYS A 67 -16.06 -16.23 -11.90
CA LYS A 67 -16.95 -17.42 -11.83
C LYS A 67 -18.31 -16.99 -11.26
N SER A 68 -18.53 -17.19 -9.97
CA SER A 68 -19.79 -16.83 -9.32
C SER A 68 -19.58 -16.51 -7.84
N ILE A 69 -20.60 -15.88 -7.23
CA ILE A 69 -20.64 -15.70 -5.77
C ILE A 69 -20.66 -17.05 -5.07
N VAL A 70 -21.36 -18.04 -5.64
CA VAL A 70 -21.45 -19.39 -5.07
C VAL A 70 -20.08 -20.05 -5.05
N GLU A 71 -19.31 -19.94 -6.12
CA GLU A 71 -17.94 -20.51 -6.16
C GLU A 71 -16.99 -19.76 -5.21
N ALA A 72 -17.09 -18.43 -5.11
CA ALA A 72 -16.30 -17.67 -4.15
C ALA A 72 -16.65 -18.03 -2.70
N ASP A 73 -17.92 -18.28 -2.39
CA ASP A 73 -18.34 -18.66 -1.04
C ASP A 73 -17.90 -20.08 -0.64
N LYS A 74 -17.51 -20.95 -1.60
CA LYS A 74 -16.91 -22.26 -1.34
C LYS A 74 -15.42 -22.20 -0.98
N LEU A 75 -14.74 -21.08 -1.24
CA LEU A 75 -13.33 -20.96 -0.90
C LEU A 75 -13.13 -21.07 0.61
N ASP A 76 -12.18 -21.87 1.05
CA ASP A 76 -11.76 -21.93 2.45
C ASP A 76 -10.77 -20.78 2.75
N LEU A 77 -11.34 -19.56 2.89
CA LEU A 77 -10.55 -18.36 3.13
C LEU A 77 -9.87 -18.35 4.49
N GLU A 78 -10.34 -19.13 5.45
CA GLU A 78 -9.73 -19.25 6.78
C GLU A 78 -8.42 -20.04 6.68
N THR A 79 -8.43 -21.18 5.99
CA THR A 79 -7.20 -21.95 5.72
C THR A 79 -6.25 -21.14 4.83
N MET A 80 -6.72 -20.49 3.78
CA MET A 80 -5.89 -19.63 2.93
C MET A 80 -5.20 -18.52 3.73
N LEU A 81 -5.93 -17.86 4.66
CA LEU A 81 -5.35 -16.83 5.53
C LEU A 81 -4.23 -17.41 6.41
N LYS A 82 -4.46 -18.57 7.01
CA LYS A 82 -3.45 -19.25 7.83
C LYS A 82 -2.19 -19.55 7.03
N GLU A 83 -2.36 -20.11 5.84
CA GLU A 83 -1.25 -20.50 4.96
C GLU A 83 -0.45 -19.26 4.49
N GLU A 84 -1.12 -18.19 4.05
CA GLU A 84 -0.45 -16.96 3.65
C GLU A 84 0.27 -16.28 4.83
N MET A 85 -0.32 -16.27 6.03
CA MET A 85 0.36 -15.74 7.22
C MET A 85 1.60 -16.54 7.57
N ILE A 86 1.57 -17.88 7.48
CA ILE A 86 2.72 -18.76 7.74
C ILE A 86 3.79 -18.55 6.67
N LYS A 87 3.40 -18.45 5.42
CA LYS A 87 4.31 -18.20 4.28
C LYS A 87 5.06 -16.87 4.44
N GLU A 88 4.34 -15.79 4.74
CA GLU A 88 4.94 -14.48 5.00
C GLU A 88 5.89 -14.52 6.22
N PHE A 89 5.46 -15.16 7.31
CA PHE A 89 6.30 -15.36 8.51
C PHE A 89 7.60 -16.06 8.19
N ASN A 90 7.54 -17.19 7.47
CA ASN A 90 8.71 -17.95 7.09
C ASN A 90 9.63 -17.19 6.11
N THR A 91 9.05 -16.41 5.20
CA THR A 91 9.80 -15.57 4.27
C THR A 91 10.61 -14.52 5.01
N ILE A 92 10.00 -13.82 5.98
CA ILE A 92 10.68 -12.83 6.82
C ILE A 92 11.77 -13.50 7.66
N LYS A 93 11.43 -14.61 8.34
CA LYS A 93 12.39 -15.37 9.16
C LYS A 93 13.62 -15.81 8.37
N LYS A 94 13.39 -16.38 7.18
CA LYS A 94 14.49 -16.86 6.31
C LYS A 94 15.37 -15.71 5.82
N ARG A 95 14.77 -14.59 5.43
CA ARG A 95 15.51 -13.47 4.83
C ARG A 95 16.30 -12.66 5.84
N PHE A 96 15.76 -12.44 7.03
CA PHE A 96 16.33 -11.53 8.04
C PHE A 96 16.87 -12.25 9.28
N ASN A 97 16.77 -13.58 9.34
CA ASN A 97 17.09 -14.39 10.52
C ASN A 97 16.43 -13.84 11.81
N ALA A 98 15.23 -13.30 11.67
CA ALA A 98 14.48 -12.66 12.74
C ALA A 98 13.01 -13.05 12.70
N TYR A 99 12.37 -13.08 13.84
CA TYR A 99 10.95 -13.37 13.96
C TYR A 99 10.15 -12.07 13.87
N PRO A 100 9.16 -11.96 12.94
CA PRO A 100 8.35 -10.74 12.80
C PRO A 100 7.38 -10.51 13.97
N CYS A 101 7.10 -11.55 14.76
CA CYS A 101 6.20 -11.51 15.91
C CYS A 101 6.31 -12.78 16.75
N GLU A 102 5.69 -12.78 17.93
CA GLU A 102 5.51 -13.97 18.74
C GLU A 102 4.35 -14.85 18.22
N GLN A 103 4.34 -16.12 18.61
CA GLN A 103 3.29 -17.07 18.22
C GLN A 103 1.90 -16.61 18.68
N LYS A 104 1.81 -16.04 19.89
CA LYS A 104 0.53 -15.52 20.43
C LYS A 104 -0.04 -14.40 19.56
N ASP A 105 0.83 -13.51 19.04
CA ASP A 105 0.40 -12.41 18.16
C ASP A 105 -0.12 -12.97 16.84
N LEU A 106 0.58 -13.97 16.27
CA LEU A 106 0.15 -14.62 15.05
C LEU A 106 -1.24 -15.23 15.18
N MET A 107 -1.51 -15.91 16.31
CA MET A 107 -2.82 -16.49 16.58
C MET A 107 -3.91 -15.44 16.78
N GLU A 108 -3.62 -14.35 17.51
CA GLU A 108 -4.56 -13.25 17.71
C GLU A 108 -4.95 -12.60 16.37
N PHE A 109 -3.95 -12.31 15.53
CA PHE A 109 -4.19 -11.68 14.22
C PHE A 109 -4.95 -12.61 13.28
N TYR A 110 -4.65 -13.91 13.29
CA TYR A 110 -5.41 -14.90 12.53
C TYR A 110 -6.89 -14.90 12.93
N GLN A 111 -7.20 -14.96 14.23
CA GLN A 111 -8.58 -14.91 14.72
C GLN A 111 -9.30 -13.61 14.31
N ASP A 112 -8.61 -12.46 14.42
CA ASP A 112 -9.14 -11.18 13.94
C ASP A 112 -9.42 -11.22 12.43
N GLY A 113 -8.56 -11.86 11.66
CA GLY A 113 -8.71 -12.02 10.21
C GLY A 113 -9.91 -12.88 9.82
N VAL A 114 -10.10 -14.00 10.50
CA VAL A 114 -11.29 -14.85 10.33
C VAL A 114 -12.58 -14.06 10.54
N GLU A 115 -12.63 -13.23 11.58
CA GLU A 115 -13.78 -12.37 11.86
C GLU A 115 -13.98 -11.27 10.80
N ILE A 116 -12.90 -10.73 10.23
CA ILE A 116 -12.99 -9.78 9.10
C ILE A 116 -13.56 -10.51 7.87
N ILE A 117 -13.09 -11.71 7.54
CA ILE A 117 -13.55 -12.52 6.41
C ILE A 117 -15.04 -12.82 6.53
N LYS A 118 -15.50 -13.30 7.70
CA LYS A 118 -16.92 -13.56 7.97
C LYS A 118 -17.76 -12.30 7.75
N HIS A 119 -17.32 -11.17 8.29
CA HIS A 119 -18.00 -9.89 8.12
C HIS A 119 -18.00 -9.41 6.66
N PHE A 120 -16.88 -9.56 5.97
CA PHE A 120 -16.73 -9.21 4.55
C PHE A 120 -17.71 -10.01 3.68
N ARG A 121 -17.75 -11.34 3.80
CA ARG A 121 -18.69 -12.20 3.07
C ARG A 121 -20.14 -11.76 3.27
N LYS A 122 -20.54 -11.47 4.50
CA LYS A 122 -21.90 -11.02 4.84
C LYS A 122 -22.26 -9.67 4.21
N HIS A 123 -21.29 -8.77 4.07
CA HIS A 123 -21.52 -7.38 3.66
C HIS A 123 -20.90 -7.02 2.30
N ARG A 124 -20.37 -7.98 1.55
CA ARG A 124 -19.65 -7.75 0.28
C ARG A 124 -20.45 -6.94 -0.74
N ASN A 125 -21.76 -7.20 -0.84
CA ASN A 125 -22.62 -6.51 -1.82
C ASN A 125 -22.69 -4.99 -1.59
N LYS A 126 -22.38 -4.51 -0.39
CA LYS A 126 -22.29 -3.07 -0.11
C LYS A 126 -21.16 -2.39 -0.86
N TYR A 127 -20.09 -3.13 -1.15
CA TYR A 127 -18.84 -2.61 -1.74
C TYR A 127 -18.56 -3.19 -3.12
N PHE A 128 -18.97 -4.44 -3.37
CA PHE A 128 -18.60 -5.25 -4.52
C PHE A 128 -19.83 -5.93 -5.18
N MET A 129 -20.86 -5.14 -5.48
CA MET A 129 -22.09 -5.67 -6.07
C MET A 129 -21.86 -6.12 -7.52
N LYS A 130 -21.78 -7.43 -7.77
CA LYS A 130 -21.51 -8.02 -9.09
C LYS A 130 -22.51 -7.59 -10.17
N LYS A 131 -23.75 -7.30 -9.81
CA LYS A 131 -24.77 -6.82 -10.74
C LYS A 131 -24.36 -5.49 -11.39
N ASN A 132 -23.80 -4.56 -10.59
CA ASN A 132 -23.52 -3.20 -11.03
C ASN A 132 -22.08 -2.98 -11.47
N TYR A 133 -21.16 -3.87 -11.08
CA TYR A 133 -19.73 -3.70 -11.33
C TYR A 133 -19.13 -4.93 -11.99
N GLU A 134 -18.07 -4.71 -12.75
CA GLU A 134 -17.14 -5.72 -13.22
C GLU A 134 -15.78 -5.47 -12.61
N LEU A 135 -15.01 -6.52 -12.41
CA LEU A 135 -13.62 -6.45 -11.96
C LEU A 135 -12.73 -6.16 -13.17
N VAL A 136 -12.08 -5.00 -13.19
CA VAL A 136 -11.08 -4.66 -14.20
C VAL A 136 -9.77 -5.39 -13.92
N GLY A 137 -9.39 -5.47 -12.63
CA GLY A 137 -8.22 -6.22 -12.22
C GLY A 137 -7.90 -6.10 -10.73
N ILE A 138 -7.02 -6.97 -10.30
CA ILE A 138 -6.38 -7.01 -8.98
C ILE A 138 -4.89 -6.73 -9.18
N GLU A 139 -4.26 -6.02 -8.25
CA GLU A 139 -2.84 -5.63 -8.32
C GLU A 139 -2.49 -5.04 -9.70
N VAL A 140 -3.37 -4.15 -10.20
CA VAL A 140 -3.21 -3.57 -11.54
C VAL A 140 -1.92 -2.75 -11.60
N PRO A 141 -0.94 -3.17 -12.43
CA PRO A 141 0.36 -2.51 -12.46
C PRO A 141 0.29 -1.16 -13.18
N ILE A 142 0.82 -0.13 -12.56
CA ILE A 142 1.10 1.17 -13.15
C ILE A 142 2.60 1.34 -13.26
N PHE A 143 3.14 1.12 -14.45
CA PHE A 143 4.53 1.39 -14.81
C PHE A 143 4.56 2.50 -15.85
N MET A 144 5.18 3.62 -15.52
CA MET A 144 5.25 4.80 -16.39
C MET A 144 6.61 5.47 -16.28
N ASN A 145 7.21 5.82 -17.41
CA ASN A 145 8.41 6.64 -17.40
C ASN A 145 8.01 8.08 -17.11
N ILE A 146 8.45 8.62 -15.99
CA ILE A 146 8.10 9.97 -15.52
C ILE A 146 9.24 10.97 -15.71
N GLN A 147 10.42 10.45 -16.02
CA GLN A 147 11.64 11.18 -16.32
C GLN A 147 12.61 10.22 -17.01
N GLU A 148 13.62 10.73 -17.72
CA GLU A 148 14.73 9.91 -18.20
C GLU A 148 15.35 9.11 -17.05
N GLY A 149 15.57 7.82 -17.25
CA GLY A 149 16.12 6.91 -16.22
C GLY A 149 15.22 6.61 -15.02
N VAL A 150 14.00 7.17 -14.92
CA VAL A 150 13.11 7.00 -13.75
C VAL A 150 11.74 6.48 -14.16
N GLN A 151 11.36 5.35 -13.58
CA GLN A 151 10.06 4.71 -13.76
C GLN A 151 9.22 4.77 -12.48
N LEU A 152 8.00 5.29 -12.59
CA LEU A 152 6.98 5.10 -11.57
C LEU A 152 6.60 3.62 -11.51
N LYS A 153 6.51 3.06 -10.29
CA LYS A 153 6.00 1.71 -10.04
C LYS A 153 4.94 1.76 -8.96
N SER A 154 3.74 1.34 -9.31
CA SER A 154 2.61 1.20 -8.39
C SER A 154 1.77 -0.01 -8.78
N PHE A 155 1.08 -0.57 -7.79
CA PHE A 155 0.08 -1.61 -7.98
C PHE A 155 -1.21 -1.15 -7.31
N LEU A 156 -2.32 -1.26 -8.01
CA LEU A 156 -3.62 -0.88 -7.51
C LEU A 156 -4.34 -2.13 -7.03
N ASP A 157 -4.66 -2.19 -5.75
CA ASP A 157 -5.17 -3.41 -5.10
C ASP A 157 -6.41 -3.97 -5.79
N VAL A 158 -7.41 -3.13 -6.08
CA VAL A 158 -8.65 -3.52 -6.77
C VAL A 158 -9.11 -2.39 -7.69
N VAL A 159 -9.33 -2.71 -8.95
CA VAL A 159 -9.91 -1.78 -9.93
C VAL A 159 -11.21 -2.36 -10.47
N MET A 160 -12.28 -1.57 -10.41
CA MET A 160 -13.62 -1.95 -10.85
C MET A 160 -14.17 -0.94 -11.85
N ARG A 161 -15.07 -1.41 -12.73
CA ARG A 161 -15.84 -0.55 -13.62
C ARG A 161 -17.34 -0.68 -13.32
N ASN A 162 -18.03 0.42 -13.18
CA ASN A 162 -19.47 0.45 -13.13
C ASN A 162 -20.04 0.16 -14.52
N LYS A 163 -20.89 -0.86 -14.66
CA LYS A 163 -21.41 -1.35 -15.94
C LYS A 163 -22.38 -0.37 -16.61
N ILE A 164 -23.01 0.51 -15.83
CA ILE A 164 -24.01 1.46 -16.33
C ILE A 164 -23.32 2.77 -16.73
N SER A 165 -22.54 3.36 -15.82
CA SER A 165 -21.92 4.68 -16.03
C SER A 165 -20.55 4.62 -16.69
N GLY A 166 -19.94 3.45 -16.80
CA GLY A 166 -18.55 3.28 -17.26
C GLY A 166 -17.49 3.81 -16.29
N LYS A 167 -17.89 4.39 -15.15
CA LYS A 167 -16.94 4.93 -14.17
C LYS A 167 -16.03 3.85 -13.60
N ILE A 168 -14.75 4.20 -13.48
CA ILE A 168 -13.74 3.39 -12.79
C ILE A 168 -13.79 3.68 -11.30
N THR A 169 -13.61 2.66 -10.49
CA THR A 169 -13.42 2.78 -9.04
C THR A 169 -12.13 2.08 -8.65
N ILE A 170 -11.19 2.84 -8.09
CA ILE A 170 -9.94 2.31 -7.53
C ILE A 170 -10.13 2.17 -6.02
N ILE A 171 -9.92 0.97 -5.52
CA ILE A 171 -10.09 0.65 -4.10
C ILE A 171 -8.73 0.20 -3.57
N ASP A 172 -8.28 0.83 -2.51
CA ASP A 172 -7.07 0.42 -1.79
C ASP A 172 -7.49 -0.20 -0.45
N LEU A 173 -7.09 -1.44 -0.24
CA LEU A 173 -7.37 -2.20 0.97
C LEU A 173 -6.39 -1.81 2.06
N LYS A 174 -6.87 -1.54 3.26
CA LYS A 174 -6.00 -1.23 4.41
C LYS A 174 -6.42 -2.03 5.63
N THR A 175 -5.49 -2.77 6.23
CA THR A 175 -5.70 -3.33 7.56
C THR A 175 -5.41 -2.29 8.63
N SER A 176 -6.22 -2.27 9.67
CA SER A 176 -6.05 -1.33 10.79
C SER A 176 -6.56 -1.98 12.08
N THR A 177 -5.96 -1.62 13.21
CA THR A 177 -6.46 -2.09 14.50
C THR A 177 -7.89 -1.61 14.75
N ARG A 178 -8.18 -0.34 14.46
CA ARG A 178 -9.50 0.29 14.64
C ARG A 178 -9.87 1.15 13.43
N SER A 179 -11.03 1.79 13.49
CA SER A 179 -11.42 2.79 12.48
C SER A 179 -10.37 3.89 12.36
N TRP A 180 -10.14 4.37 11.14
CA TRP A 180 -9.36 5.58 10.96
C TRP A 180 -10.07 6.77 11.59
N THR A 181 -9.35 7.45 12.46
CA THR A 181 -9.77 8.70 13.11
C THR A 181 -9.75 9.86 12.10
N ASP A 182 -10.36 10.97 12.45
CA ASP A 182 -10.33 12.18 11.61
C ASP A 182 -8.91 12.72 11.43
N TYR A 183 -8.04 12.57 12.43
CA TYR A 183 -6.61 12.87 12.30
C TYR A 183 -5.95 12.04 11.19
N GLN A 184 -6.19 10.73 11.17
CA GLN A 184 -5.65 9.84 10.14
C GLN A 184 -6.24 10.15 8.76
N LYS A 185 -7.54 10.45 8.67
CA LYS A 185 -8.21 10.82 7.41
C LYS A 185 -7.75 12.17 6.87
N LYS A 186 -7.38 13.13 7.75
CA LYS A 186 -6.84 14.44 7.36
C LYS A 186 -5.38 14.37 6.90
N ASN A 187 -4.64 13.31 7.21
CA ASN A 187 -3.23 13.17 6.85
C ASN A 187 -3.04 13.22 5.33
N PHE A 188 -2.26 14.18 4.86
CA PHE A 188 -2.01 14.42 3.44
C PHE A 188 -1.35 13.22 2.77
N TYR A 189 -0.29 12.66 3.36
CA TYR A 189 0.48 11.56 2.78
C TYR A 189 -0.30 10.25 2.72
N LYS A 190 -1.24 10.00 3.62
CA LYS A 190 -2.16 8.86 3.49
C LYS A 190 -3.08 9.01 2.30
N LYS A 191 -3.70 10.19 2.15
CA LYS A 191 -4.62 10.47 1.03
C LYS A 191 -3.92 10.49 -0.32
N SER A 192 -2.68 10.96 -0.36
CA SER A 192 -1.91 11.11 -1.61
C SER A 192 -1.77 9.79 -2.38
N GLN A 193 -1.81 8.63 -1.71
CA GLN A 193 -1.77 7.34 -2.39
C GLN A 193 -2.87 7.19 -3.44
N LEU A 194 -4.10 7.38 -3.04
CA LEU A 194 -5.25 7.26 -3.95
C LEU A 194 -5.29 8.35 -5.01
N LEU A 195 -4.84 9.56 -4.66
CA LEU A 195 -4.81 10.68 -5.61
C LEU A 195 -3.75 10.49 -6.68
N MET A 196 -2.60 9.93 -6.32
CA MET A 196 -1.58 9.49 -7.28
C MET A 196 -2.08 8.33 -8.15
N TYR A 197 -2.74 7.33 -7.55
CA TYR A 197 -3.33 6.23 -8.29
C TYR A 197 -4.35 6.73 -9.33
N LYS A 198 -5.22 7.66 -8.92
CA LYS A 198 -6.20 8.28 -9.81
C LYS A 198 -5.55 8.99 -10.99
N GLN A 199 -4.53 9.82 -10.74
CA GLN A 199 -3.81 10.54 -11.78
C GLN A 199 -3.11 9.60 -12.75
N PHE A 200 -2.31 8.66 -12.22
CA PHE A 200 -1.53 7.76 -13.06
C PHE A 200 -2.39 6.72 -13.80
N TYR A 201 -3.53 6.32 -13.22
CA TYR A 201 -4.51 5.51 -13.94
C TYR A 201 -5.12 6.29 -15.10
N SER A 202 -5.51 7.54 -14.86
CA SER A 202 -6.03 8.45 -15.88
C SER A 202 -5.06 8.59 -17.05
N GLU A 203 -3.80 8.88 -16.78
CA GLU A 203 -2.75 9.06 -17.80
C GLU A 203 -2.45 7.75 -18.56
N LYS A 204 -2.33 6.62 -17.84
CA LYS A 204 -1.94 5.34 -18.44
C LYS A 204 -3.02 4.74 -19.32
N PHE A 205 -4.29 4.89 -18.94
CA PHE A 205 -5.42 4.24 -19.63
C PHE A 205 -6.33 5.23 -20.37
N ASP A 206 -5.93 6.48 -20.46
CA ASP A 206 -6.67 7.57 -21.12
C ASP A 206 -8.13 7.68 -20.61
N VAL A 207 -8.30 7.60 -19.29
CA VAL A 207 -9.61 7.73 -18.62
C VAL A 207 -9.71 9.11 -17.96
N PRO A 208 -10.71 9.95 -18.29
CA PRO A 208 -10.88 11.25 -17.66
C PRO A 208 -10.96 11.18 -16.13
N LEU A 209 -10.31 12.12 -15.43
CA LEU A 209 -10.26 12.14 -13.96
C LEU A 209 -11.65 12.14 -13.29
N ASP A 210 -12.64 12.79 -13.88
CA ASP A 210 -14.01 12.82 -13.38
C ASP A 210 -14.76 11.49 -13.55
N LYS A 211 -14.21 10.56 -14.35
CA LYS A 211 -14.69 9.19 -14.51
C LYS A 211 -14.02 8.18 -13.59
N ILE A 212 -13.15 8.64 -12.67
CA ILE A 212 -12.44 7.79 -11.72
C ILE A 212 -12.81 8.18 -10.30
N ASP A 213 -13.42 7.28 -9.57
CA ASP A 213 -13.67 7.36 -8.13
C ASP A 213 -12.61 6.55 -7.36
N VAL A 214 -12.26 6.98 -6.16
CA VAL A 214 -11.23 6.32 -5.34
C VAL A 214 -11.65 6.26 -3.88
N TYR A 215 -11.42 5.14 -3.20
CA TYR A 215 -11.60 5.06 -1.76
C TYR A 215 -10.71 4.01 -1.10
N PHE A 216 -10.47 4.19 0.19
CA PHE A 216 -9.89 3.17 1.06
C PHE A 216 -10.99 2.28 1.63
N LEU A 217 -10.78 0.97 1.58
CA LEU A 217 -11.57 0.01 2.34
C LEU A 217 -10.75 -0.48 3.52
N ILE A 218 -11.07 0.02 4.71
CA ILE A 218 -10.32 -0.24 5.93
C ILE A 218 -10.91 -1.46 6.64
N LEU A 219 -10.11 -2.50 6.79
CA LEU A 219 -10.40 -3.76 7.44
C LEU A 219 -9.99 -3.64 8.92
N LYS A 220 -10.97 -3.60 9.83
CA LYS A 220 -10.74 -3.34 11.26
C LYS A 220 -10.60 -4.65 12.03
N ARG A 221 -9.44 -4.87 12.64
CA ARG A 221 -9.19 -6.05 13.48
C ARG A 221 -10.03 -6.02 14.75
N LYS A 222 -10.03 -4.88 15.44
CA LYS A 222 -10.74 -4.72 16.71
C LYS A 222 -11.96 -3.82 16.54
N ILE A 223 -13.05 -4.21 17.16
CA ILE A 223 -14.27 -3.41 17.31
C ILE A 223 -14.51 -3.16 18.80
N ALA A 224 -15.26 -2.12 19.13
CA ALA A 224 -15.64 -1.86 20.53
C ALA A 224 -16.47 -3.03 21.06
N LYS A 225 -16.12 -3.52 22.26
CA LYS A 225 -16.82 -4.66 22.87
C LYS A 225 -18.23 -4.31 23.39
N LYS A 226 -18.45 -3.02 23.71
CA LYS A 226 -19.75 -2.52 24.19
C LYS A 226 -20.24 -1.49 23.18
N SER A 227 -21.30 -1.82 22.46
CA SER A 227 -22.03 -0.91 21.58
C SER A 227 -23.44 -1.43 21.45
N ASP A 228 -24.41 -0.54 21.61
CA ASP A 228 -25.83 -0.83 21.42
C ASP A 228 -26.18 -0.98 19.92
N PHE A 229 -25.23 -0.64 19.04
CA PHE A 229 -25.41 -0.70 17.60
C PHE A 229 -24.42 -1.69 16.96
N PRO A 230 -24.81 -2.39 15.87
CA PRO A 230 -23.92 -3.25 15.10
C PRO A 230 -22.73 -2.46 14.54
N ILE A 231 -21.51 -2.82 14.96
CA ILE A 231 -20.30 -2.18 14.48
C ILE A 231 -19.75 -2.94 13.29
N SER A 232 -19.65 -2.25 12.14
CA SER A 232 -19.02 -2.81 10.94
C SER A 232 -17.51 -3.00 11.15
N ARG A 233 -16.97 -4.15 10.72
CA ARG A 233 -15.52 -4.36 10.60
C ARG A 233 -14.93 -3.70 9.36
N LEU A 234 -15.75 -3.14 8.48
CA LEU A 234 -15.33 -2.45 7.26
C LEU A 234 -15.64 -0.96 7.40
N GLN A 235 -14.70 -0.11 7.00
CA GLN A 235 -14.88 1.34 6.92
C GLN A 235 -14.46 1.81 5.53
N ARG A 236 -15.40 2.39 4.78
CA ARG A 236 -15.07 3.14 3.56
C ARG A 236 -14.64 4.55 3.94
N PHE A 237 -13.53 4.97 3.38
CA PHE A 237 -13.08 6.36 3.45
C PHE A 237 -12.72 6.85 2.06
N GLU A 238 -13.45 7.85 1.60
CA GLU A 238 -13.25 8.53 0.33
C GLU A 238 -12.64 9.90 0.60
N PRO A 239 -11.38 10.14 0.22
CA PRO A 239 -10.79 11.48 0.33
C PRO A 239 -11.40 12.41 -0.73
N ALA A 240 -11.36 13.72 -0.49
CA ALA A 240 -11.64 14.68 -1.57
C ALA A 240 -10.65 14.42 -2.72
N HIS A 241 -11.17 14.04 -3.88
CA HIS A 241 -10.37 13.60 -5.03
C HIS A 241 -10.69 14.35 -6.33
N GLY A 242 -11.24 15.55 -6.21
CA GLY A 242 -11.41 16.49 -7.32
C GLY A 242 -10.06 17.01 -7.83
N ARG A 243 -10.07 17.65 -8.99
CA ARG A 243 -8.87 18.18 -9.67
C ARG A 243 -7.94 19.00 -8.74
N PRO A 244 -8.43 19.90 -7.86
CA PRO A 244 -7.55 20.66 -6.98
C PRO A 244 -6.74 19.75 -6.03
N SER A 245 -7.37 18.70 -5.46
CA SER A 245 -6.69 17.77 -4.56
C SER A 245 -5.64 16.93 -5.28
N VAL A 246 -5.96 16.47 -6.49
CA VAL A 246 -5.04 15.73 -7.36
C VAL A 246 -3.85 16.61 -7.72
N ASN A 247 -4.08 17.83 -8.21
CA ASN A 247 -3.02 18.76 -8.61
C ASN A 247 -2.07 19.08 -7.44
N LYS A 248 -2.63 19.34 -6.23
CA LYS A 248 -1.82 19.56 -5.03
C LYS A 248 -0.91 18.36 -4.72
N THR A 249 -1.45 17.15 -4.86
CA THR A 249 -0.70 15.92 -4.62
C THR A 249 0.40 15.72 -5.66
N MET A 250 0.07 15.94 -6.94
CA MET A 250 1.05 15.79 -8.01
C MET A 250 2.16 16.83 -7.94
N LYS A 251 1.84 18.08 -7.56
CA LYS A 251 2.86 19.10 -7.30
C LYS A 251 3.84 18.63 -6.24
N ALA A 252 3.36 18.18 -5.08
CA ALA A 252 4.23 17.68 -4.00
C ALA A 252 5.04 16.43 -4.40
N PHE A 253 4.47 15.56 -5.25
CA PHE A 253 5.19 14.40 -5.78
C PHE A 253 6.27 14.79 -6.77
N HIS A 254 6.04 15.78 -7.63
CA HIS A 254 7.05 16.30 -8.55
C HIS A 254 8.20 17.00 -7.80
N GLU A 255 7.88 17.82 -6.80
CA GLU A 255 8.88 18.40 -5.90
C GLU A 255 9.73 17.33 -5.22
N PHE A 256 9.11 16.26 -4.70
CA PHE A 256 9.85 15.12 -4.15
C PHE A 256 10.78 14.48 -5.18
N ARG A 257 10.30 14.23 -6.41
CA ARG A 257 11.11 13.65 -7.48
C ARG A 257 12.36 14.51 -7.76
N GLU A 258 12.20 15.83 -7.88
CA GLU A 258 13.29 16.78 -8.12
C GLU A 258 14.29 16.85 -6.95
N LEU A 259 13.80 16.58 -5.74
CA LEU A 259 14.66 16.51 -4.57
C LEU A 259 15.56 15.27 -4.55
N ILE A 260 15.14 14.15 -5.13
CA ILE A 260 15.84 12.87 -5.03
C ILE A 260 16.57 12.43 -6.30
N PHE A 261 16.18 12.97 -7.47
CA PHE A 261 16.81 12.64 -8.74
C PHE A 261 17.44 13.88 -9.40
N ASP A 262 18.54 13.66 -10.09
CA ASP A 262 19.13 14.65 -11.01
C ASP A 262 18.45 14.58 -12.39
N SER A 263 18.92 15.41 -13.33
CA SER A 263 18.41 15.46 -14.71
C SER A 263 18.60 14.17 -15.49
N LYS A 264 19.53 13.31 -15.09
CA LYS A 264 19.81 12.01 -15.72
C LYS A 264 19.06 10.84 -15.05
N GLY A 265 18.25 11.13 -14.04
CA GLY A 265 17.51 10.12 -13.29
C GLY A 265 18.36 9.33 -12.27
N GLU A 266 19.56 9.81 -11.94
CA GLU A 266 20.35 9.24 -10.87
C GLU A 266 19.98 9.87 -9.53
N TYR A 267 20.14 9.09 -8.43
CA TYR A 267 19.90 9.63 -7.10
C TYR A 267 20.88 10.75 -6.78
N ARG A 268 20.36 11.87 -6.31
CA ARG A 268 21.19 13.00 -5.89
C ARG A 268 22.00 12.63 -4.65
N THR A 269 23.32 12.71 -4.79
CA THR A 269 24.29 12.49 -3.70
C THR A 269 24.96 13.80 -3.27
N ASP A 270 24.64 14.89 -3.93
CA ASP A 270 25.13 16.26 -3.71
C ASP A 270 24.40 17.00 -2.59
N ARG A 271 23.59 16.29 -1.80
CA ARG A 271 22.77 16.88 -0.75
C ARG A 271 22.78 16.04 0.53
N ASP A 272 22.50 16.69 1.65
CA ASP A 272 22.30 16.03 2.93
C ASP A 272 20.87 15.47 3.07
N TYR A 273 20.78 14.26 3.60
CA TYR A 273 19.52 13.58 3.93
C TYR A 273 19.41 13.49 5.46
N ALA A 274 19.13 14.63 6.07
CA ALA A 274 19.07 14.75 7.52
C ALA A 274 18.01 13.85 8.16
N ALA A 275 18.29 13.34 9.35
CA ALA A 275 17.29 12.67 10.18
C ALA A 275 16.20 13.66 10.60
N LYS A 276 14.95 13.16 10.65
CA LYS A 276 13.79 13.92 11.13
C LYS A 276 13.20 13.20 12.34
N PRO A 277 13.69 13.48 13.57
CA PRO A 277 13.18 12.85 14.77
C PRO A 277 11.71 13.13 15.02
N GLY A 278 10.97 12.12 15.48
CA GLY A 278 9.55 12.24 15.75
C GLY A 278 8.90 10.92 16.16
N SER A 279 7.58 10.90 16.29
CA SER A 279 6.82 9.72 16.72
C SER A 279 7.01 8.50 15.80
N ALA A 280 7.37 8.71 14.54
CA ALA A 280 7.65 7.64 13.59
C ALA A 280 8.92 6.85 13.92
N CYS A 281 9.84 7.42 14.70
CA CYS A 281 11.07 6.75 15.11
C CYS A 281 10.81 5.48 15.90
N LYS A 282 9.70 5.41 16.68
CA LYS A 282 9.29 4.21 17.44
C LYS A 282 9.08 2.97 16.56
N PHE A 283 8.85 3.17 15.25
CA PHE A 283 8.59 2.10 14.29
C PHE A 283 9.67 2.05 13.19
N CYS A 284 10.77 2.77 13.38
CA CYS A 284 11.84 2.84 12.41
C CYS A 284 12.85 1.73 12.66
N GLU A 285 13.15 0.93 11.65
CA GLU A 285 14.14 -0.16 11.75
C GLU A 285 15.58 0.33 12.01
N PHE A 286 15.85 1.60 11.70
CA PHE A 286 17.17 2.23 11.94
C PHE A 286 17.27 2.97 13.28
N TYR A 287 16.17 2.99 14.05
CA TYR A 287 16.15 3.66 15.35
C TYR A 287 17.14 3.01 16.32
N ASP A 288 17.97 3.84 16.97
CA ASP A 288 19.00 3.44 17.92
C ASP A 288 20.00 2.40 17.37
N THR A 289 20.34 2.52 16.08
CA THR A 289 21.36 1.73 15.42
C THR A 289 22.60 2.59 15.08
N GLU A 290 23.65 1.97 14.58
CA GLU A 290 24.84 2.68 14.04
C GLU A 290 24.50 3.65 12.90
N HIS A 291 23.38 3.43 12.21
CA HIS A 291 22.92 4.25 11.08
C HIS A 291 22.10 5.48 11.52
N CYS A 292 21.57 5.49 12.76
CA CYS A 292 20.75 6.60 13.26
C CYS A 292 20.89 6.76 14.77
N LYS A 293 21.78 7.65 15.20
CA LYS A 293 22.09 7.93 16.61
C LYS A 293 21.07 8.82 17.33
N TRP A 294 20.06 9.36 16.63
CA TRP A 294 19.05 10.24 17.20
C TRP A 294 18.09 9.54 18.17
N GLY A 295 18.11 8.20 18.22
CA GLY A 295 17.29 7.42 19.14
C GLY A 295 17.57 7.65 20.62
N LYS A 296 18.77 8.15 20.97
CA LYS A 296 19.17 8.40 22.37
C LYS A 296 18.70 9.74 22.93
N ILE A 297 18.02 10.58 22.14
CA ILE A 297 17.63 11.96 22.48
C ILE A 297 16.11 12.10 22.71
N LEU A 298 15.35 11.08 22.42
CA LEU A 298 13.89 11.00 22.63
C LEU A 298 13.54 10.05 23.77
#